data_995a35a927e50c9b8e9d2941c41a5d17
#
_entry.id   995a35a927e50c9b8e9d2941c41a5d17
#
_cell.length_a   1.000
_cell.length_b   1.000
_cell.length_c   1.000
_cell.angle_alpha   90.00
_cell.angle_beta   90.00
_cell.angle_gamma   90.00
#
_symmetry.space_group_name_H-M   'P 1'
#
loop_
_entity.id
_entity.type
_entity.pdbx_description
1 polymer ?
#
loop_
_entity_poly.entity_id
_entity_poly.type
_entity_poly.pdbx_seq_one_letter_code
_entity_poly.pdbx_strand_id
1 'polypeptide(L)'
;VNLYSNHKRCTPRYGPESNGLKEREDDVLRYQGLAFSWIGFDELTQWATPYAWDYMRSRLRSTAPDLPIFMRATTNPGGRGHHWVKKMFIDPAIPNKAFEATDIETGEALKYPAGHEKAGISLFKRRFIPARLKDNPYLAEAGDYEAMLLSLPEQQRRQLLDGDWDIKEGAAF
;
A
#
# COMPACT_ATOMS: atom_id res chain seq x y z
N VAL A 1 -0.46 -10.31 -1.03
CA VAL A 1 -0.75 -9.53 -2.26
C VAL A 1 -1.90 -10.20 -2.98
N ASN A 2 -3.03 -9.49 -3.05
CA ASN A 2 -4.17 -9.93 -3.85
C ASN A 2 -4.04 -9.35 -5.25
N LEU A 3 -3.81 -10.23 -6.25
CA LEU A 3 -3.64 -9.85 -7.64
C LEU A 3 -4.85 -10.26 -8.46
N TYR A 4 -5.40 -9.33 -9.24
CA TYR A 4 -6.49 -9.61 -10.17
C TYR A 4 -5.99 -9.40 -11.61
N SER A 5 -6.00 -10.45 -12.40
CA SER A 5 -5.81 -10.35 -13.84
C SER A 5 -7.16 -10.19 -14.54
N ASN A 6 -7.14 -9.72 -15.78
CA ASN A 6 -8.34 -9.44 -16.58
C ASN A 6 -9.30 -10.62 -16.77
N HIS A 7 -8.92 -11.84 -16.33
CA HIS A 7 -9.74 -13.03 -16.56
C HIS A 7 -9.87 -13.97 -15.37
N LYS A 8 -9.04 -13.88 -14.33
CA LYS A 8 -9.14 -14.74 -13.13
C LYS A 8 -8.47 -14.10 -11.92
N ARG A 9 -9.02 -14.36 -10.73
CA ARG A 9 -8.35 -14.09 -9.47
C ARG A 9 -7.05 -14.92 -9.42
N CYS A 10 -5.91 -14.26 -9.53
CA CYS A 10 -4.63 -14.91 -9.28
C CYS A 10 -4.39 -14.91 -7.76
N THR A 11 -4.92 -15.89 -7.07
CA THR A 11 -4.41 -16.20 -5.73
C THR A 11 -3.09 -16.94 -5.91
N PRO A 12 -2.02 -16.54 -5.22
CA PRO A 12 -0.85 -17.38 -5.13
C PRO A 12 -1.31 -18.75 -4.60
N ARG A 13 -1.09 -19.83 -5.32
CA ARG A 13 -1.26 -21.16 -4.76
C ARG A 13 -0.14 -21.38 -3.75
N TYR A 14 -0.46 -21.21 -2.50
CA TYR A 14 0.39 -21.68 -1.42
C TYR A 14 0.34 -23.21 -1.43
N GLY A 15 1.49 -23.82 -1.68
CA GLY A 15 1.66 -25.25 -1.42
C GLY A 15 1.59 -25.52 0.09
N PRO A 16 1.29 -26.75 0.53
CA PRO A 16 1.04 -27.10 1.94
C PRO A 16 2.26 -27.02 2.88
N GLU A 17 3.38 -26.48 2.44
CA GLU A 17 4.64 -26.44 3.22
C GLU A 17 5.09 -25.06 3.67
N SER A 18 4.21 -24.05 3.74
CA SER A 18 4.62 -22.74 4.22
C SER A 18 4.51 -22.62 5.74
N ASN A 19 5.46 -23.20 6.44
CA ASN A 19 5.75 -22.86 7.83
C ASN A 19 6.27 -21.41 7.89
N GLY A 20 5.39 -20.46 8.25
CA GLY A 20 5.77 -19.08 8.56
C GLY A 20 6.30 -18.30 7.36
N LEU A 21 5.41 -17.85 6.47
CA LEU A 21 5.75 -16.96 5.37
C LEU A 21 6.24 -15.62 5.90
N LYS A 22 7.54 -15.48 5.95
CA LYS A 22 8.16 -14.15 5.83
C LYS A 22 7.96 -13.75 4.38
N GLU A 23 7.10 -12.77 4.11
CA GLU A 23 7.00 -12.15 2.80
C GLU A 23 8.38 -11.64 2.40
N ARG A 24 8.94 -12.27 1.37
CA ARG A 24 10.27 -11.89 0.85
C ARG A 24 10.05 -10.95 -0.31
N GLU A 25 10.80 -9.86 -0.33
CA GLU A 25 10.72 -8.89 -1.41
C GLU A 25 10.96 -9.53 -2.79
N ASP A 26 11.79 -10.57 -2.86
CA ASP A 26 12.07 -11.32 -4.07
C ASP A 26 10.88 -12.12 -4.61
N ASP A 27 9.85 -12.36 -3.81
CA ASP A 27 8.67 -13.13 -4.28
C ASP A 27 7.94 -12.41 -5.42
N VAL A 28 8.10 -11.09 -5.54
CA VAL A 28 7.52 -10.33 -6.67
C VAL A 28 8.15 -10.69 -8.01
N LEU A 29 9.34 -11.26 -8.05
CA LEU A 29 9.99 -11.71 -9.28
C LEU A 29 9.22 -12.83 -9.99
N ARG A 30 8.40 -13.59 -9.27
CA ARG A 30 7.51 -14.62 -9.84
C ARG A 30 6.48 -14.03 -10.81
N TYR A 31 6.23 -12.73 -10.74
CA TYR A 31 5.33 -12.02 -11.64
C TYR A 31 6.03 -11.44 -12.88
N GLN A 32 7.29 -11.82 -13.10
CA GLN A 32 8.02 -11.42 -14.30
C GLN A 32 7.30 -11.92 -15.56
N GLY A 33 7.15 -11.05 -16.56
CA GLY A 33 6.44 -11.36 -17.80
C GLY A 33 4.92 -11.19 -17.74
N LEU A 34 4.31 -11.11 -16.56
CA LEU A 34 2.88 -10.90 -16.42
C LEU A 34 2.50 -9.42 -16.59
N ALA A 35 1.23 -9.19 -16.91
CA ALA A 35 0.63 -7.86 -17.04
C ALA A 35 -0.69 -7.82 -16.27
N PHE A 36 -0.90 -6.74 -15.53
CA PHE A 36 -2.09 -6.53 -14.71
C PHE A 36 -2.68 -5.16 -15.00
N SER A 37 -4.00 -5.06 -15.02
CA SER A 37 -4.70 -3.77 -15.03
C SER A 37 -4.90 -3.23 -13.61
N TRP A 38 -4.91 -4.10 -12.61
CA TRP A 38 -5.08 -3.74 -11.22
C TRP A 38 -4.20 -4.62 -10.31
N ILE A 39 -3.59 -3.98 -9.32
CA ILE A 39 -2.77 -4.64 -8.31
C ILE A 39 -3.19 -4.12 -6.93
N GLY A 40 -3.47 -5.04 -6.00
CA GLY A 40 -3.77 -4.75 -4.61
C GLY A 40 -2.68 -5.29 -3.68
N PHE A 41 -2.16 -4.44 -2.80
CA PHE A 41 -1.35 -4.85 -1.67
C PHE A 41 -2.19 -4.82 -0.41
N ASP A 42 -2.15 -5.88 0.36
CA ASP A 42 -2.68 -5.90 1.71
C ASP A 42 -1.53 -5.79 2.70
N GLU A 43 -1.75 -5.05 3.78
CA GLU A 43 -0.72 -4.78 4.80
C GLU A 43 0.60 -4.25 4.23
N LEU A 44 0.54 -3.15 3.49
CA LEU A 44 1.71 -2.61 2.77
C LEU A 44 2.92 -2.34 3.68
N THR A 45 2.71 -2.00 4.96
CA THR A 45 3.78 -1.79 5.92
C THR A 45 4.54 -3.06 6.34
N GLN A 46 4.07 -4.24 5.95
CA GLN A 46 4.84 -5.48 6.16
C GLN A 46 6.05 -5.58 5.22
N TRP A 47 6.05 -4.88 4.11
CA TRP A 47 7.17 -4.81 3.18
C TRP A 47 8.23 -3.81 3.69
N ALA A 48 9.44 -4.30 3.94
CA ALA A 48 10.49 -3.50 4.57
C ALA A 48 10.96 -2.33 3.70
N THR A 49 10.92 -2.49 2.37
CA THR A 49 11.32 -1.46 1.41
C THR A 49 10.23 -1.23 0.36
N PRO A 50 10.29 -0.13 -0.40
CA PRO A 50 9.35 0.11 -1.50
C PRO A 50 9.58 -0.78 -2.73
N TYR A 51 10.59 -1.65 -2.73
CA TYR A 51 10.98 -2.45 -3.89
C TYR A 51 9.82 -3.25 -4.49
N ALA A 52 9.08 -3.98 -3.66
CA ALA A 52 7.94 -4.78 -4.13
C ALA A 52 6.86 -3.92 -4.78
N TRP A 53 6.55 -2.78 -4.18
CA TRP A 53 5.60 -1.81 -4.71
C TRP A 53 6.04 -1.28 -6.09
N ASP A 54 7.29 -0.83 -6.20
CA ASP A 54 7.82 -0.26 -7.43
C ASP A 54 8.00 -1.30 -8.55
N TYR A 55 8.46 -2.50 -8.19
CA TYR A 55 8.55 -3.61 -9.13
C TYR A 55 7.18 -3.98 -9.72
N MET A 56 6.18 -4.14 -8.88
CA MET A 56 4.83 -4.50 -9.32
C MET A 56 4.18 -3.39 -10.15
N ARG A 57 4.49 -2.13 -9.87
CA ARG A 57 4.04 -1.01 -10.70
C ARG A 57 4.50 -1.14 -12.15
N SER A 58 5.69 -1.67 -12.40
CA SER A 58 6.17 -1.94 -13.76
C SER A 58 5.38 -3.02 -14.50
N ARG A 59 4.55 -3.79 -13.79
CA ARG A 59 3.67 -4.82 -14.35
C ARG A 59 2.28 -4.28 -14.70
N LEU A 60 1.97 -3.05 -14.30
CA LEU A 60 0.70 -2.41 -14.65
C LEU A 60 0.69 -2.00 -16.12
N ARG A 61 -0.09 -2.71 -16.90
CA ARG A 61 -0.29 -2.41 -18.32
C ARG A 61 -1.53 -3.13 -18.85
N SER A 62 -2.21 -2.50 -19.79
CA SER A 62 -3.32 -3.10 -20.54
C SER A 62 -3.30 -2.62 -21.97
N THR A 63 -3.68 -3.47 -22.88
CA THR A 63 -3.96 -3.11 -24.27
C THR A 63 -5.42 -2.71 -24.50
N ALA A 64 -6.29 -2.92 -23.50
CA ALA A 64 -7.69 -2.51 -23.55
C ALA A 64 -7.80 -1.01 -23.19
N PRO A 65 -8.28 -0.16 -24.10
CA PRO A 65 -8.25 1.30 -23.88
C PRO A 65 -9.14 1.77 -22.74
N ASP A 66 -10.23 1.07 -22.47
CA ASP A 66 -11.24 1.48 -21.46
C ASP A 66 -11.00 0.86 -20.09
N LEU A 67 -9.94 0.08 -19.93
CA LEU A 67 -9.65 -0.57 -18.67
C LEU A 67 -8.78 0.32 -17.77
N PRO A 68 -9.28 0.75 -16.61
CA PRO A 68 -8.49 1.58 -15.71
C PRO A 68 -7.28 0.81 -15.17
N ILE A 69 -6.13 1.48 -15.15
CA ILE A 69 -4.87 0.92 -14.65
C ILE A 69 -4.53 1.62 -13.34
N PHE A 70 -4.46 0.87 -12.24
CA PHE A 70 -4.18 1.43 -10.93
C PHE A 70 -3.61 0.41 -9.94
N MET A 71 -2.99 0.92 -8.88
CA MET A 71 -2.61 0.16 -7.69
C MET A 71 -3.37 0.68 -6.48
N ARG A 72 -3.67 -0.23 -5.54
CA ARG A 72 -4.21 0.08 -4.22
C ARG A 72 -3.45 -0.66 -3.15
N ALA A 73 -3.45 -0.12 -1.96
CA ALA A 73 -2.96 -0.82 -0.78
C ALA A 73 -3.84 -0.52 0.42
N THR A 74 -3.96 -1.51 1.29
CA THR A 74 -4.44 -1.34 2.65
C THR A 74 -3.27 -1.45 3.60
N THR A 75 -3.29 -0.74 4.70
CA THR A 75 -2.26 -0.85 5.72
C THR A 75 -2.62 -0.08 6.98
N ASN A 76 -2.03 -0.50 8.09
CA ASN A 76 -2.02 0.23 9.34
C ASN A 76 -0.63 0.84 9.58
N PRO A 77 -0.53 1.90 10.42
CA PRO A 77 0.75 2.38 10.92
C PRO A 77 1.50 1.27 11.65
N GLY A 78 2.82 1.34 11.65
CA GLY A 78 3.68 0.31 12.23
C GLY A 78 4.15 -0.70 11.20
N GLY A 79 4.88 -1.74 11.67
CA GLY A 79 5.49 -2.71 10.77
C GLY A 79 6.81 -2.21 10.15
N ARG A 80 7.50 -3.11 9.48
CA ARG A 80 8.88 -2.88 8.96
C ARG A 80 8.96 -1.77 7.92
N GLY A 81 7.89 -1.56 7.17
CA GLY A 81 7.80 -0.57 6.10
C GLY A 81 7.13 0.74 6.50
N HIS A 82 6.81 0.93 7.79
CA HIS A 82 6.11 2.12 8.27
C HIS A 82 6.72 3.42 7.71
N HIS A 83 8.03 3.56 7.81
CA HIS A 83 8.73 4.78 7.45
C HIS A 83 8.57 5.15 5.97
N TRP A 84 8.83 4.20 5.07
CA TRP A 84 8.73 4.50 3.64
C TRP A 84 7.27 4.68 3.19
N VAL A 85 6.31 3.95 3.78
CA VAL A 85 4.88 4.13 3.48
C VAL A 85 4.42 5.50 3.95
N LYS A 86 4.81 5.91 5.16
CA LYS A 86 4.51 7.25 5.69
C LYS A 86 5.07 8.33 4.76
N LYS A 87 6.34 8.26 4.43
CA LYS A 87 7.03 9.23 3.56
C LYS A 87 6.42 9.29 2.15
N MET A 88 5.99 8.15 1.61
CA MET A 88 5.45 8.06 0.25
C MET A 88 3.98 8.49 0.14
N PHE A 89 3.15 8.24 1.15
CA PHE A 89 1.70 8.34 1.02
C PHE A 89 1.04 9.24 2.05
N ILE A 90 1.63 9.42 3.24
CA ILE A 90 1.00 10.13 4.35
C ILE A 90 1.51 11.56 4.47
N ASP A 91 2.84 11.74 4.60
CA ASP A 91 3.45 13.05 4.80
C ASP A 91 3.13 14.07 3.69
N PRO A 92 3.14 13.70 2.38
CA PRO A 92 2.82 14.64 1.32
C PRO A 92 1.31 14.83 1.11
N ALA A 93 0.46 14.04 1.79
CA ALA A 93 -0.95 13.96 1.47
C ALA A 93 -1.82 14.96 2.24
N ILE A 94 -2.77 15.56 1.55
CA ILE A 94 -4.00 16.03 2.16
C ILE A 94 -5.00 14.87 2.08
N PRO A 95 -5.55 14.37 3.20
CA PRO A 95 -6.47 13.23 3.20
C PRO A 95 -7.58 13.36 2.16
N ASN A 96 -7.83 12.28 1.44
CA ASN A 96 -8.84 12.18 0.38
C ASN A 96 -8.58 13.00 -0.89
N LYS A 97 -7.48 13.76 -0.97
CA LYS A 97 -7.09 14.48 -2.18
C LYS A 97 -5.98 13.77 -2.94
N ALA A 98 -6.07 13.82 -4.27
CA ALA A 98 -4.98 13.34 -5.11
C ALA A 98 -3.83 14.35 -5.12
N PHE A 99 -2.59 13.85 -5.05
CA PHE A 99 -1.38 14.65 -5.12
C PHE A 99 -0.39 14.05 -6.13
N GLU A 100 0.54 14.85 -6.62
CA GLU A 100 1.59 14.40 -7.53
C GLU A 100 2.54 13.44 -6.80
N ALA A 101 2.91 12.36 -7.48
CA ALA A 101 3.89 11.44 -6.94
C ALA A 101 5.28 12.09 -6.87
N THR A 102 5.95 11.88 -5.77
CA THR A 102 7.31 12.33 -5.54
C THR A 102 8.24 11.13 -5.38
N ASP A 103 9.50 11.32 -5.71
CA ASP A 103 10.57 10.43 -5.32
C ASP A 103 10.75 10.46 -3.80
N ILE A 104 10.86 9.30 -3.16
CA ILE A 104 10.91 9.25 -1.68
C ILE A 104 12.27 9.62 -1.11
N GLU A 105 13.33 9.58 -1.90
CA GLU A 105 14.67 9.92 -1.45
C GLU A 105 14.92 11.43 -1.60
N THR A 106 14.59 11.97 -2.79
CA THR A 106 14.87 13.37 -3.11
C THR A 106 13.72 14.32 -2.77
N GLY A 107 12.48 13.81 -2.67
CA GLY A 107 11.27 14.61 -2.52
C GLY A 107 10.82 15.32 -3.81
N GLU A 108 11.55 15.15 -4.91
CA GLU A 108 11.23 15.78 -6.18
C GLU A 108 10.01 15.14 -6.84
N ALA A 109 9.20 15.97 -7.52
CA ALA A 109 8.04 15.48 -8.24
C ALA A 109 8.44 14.60 -9.43
N LEU A 110 7.84 13.42 -9.53
CA LEU A 110 8.06 12.49 -10.64
C LEU A 110 7.30 12.96 -11.88
N LYS A 111 8.03 13.56 -12.82
CA LYS A 111 7.47 14.17 -14.04
C LYS A 111 8.08 13.57 -15.30
N TYR A 112 7.34 13.72 -16.41
CA TYR A 112 7.90 13.40 -17.72
C TYR A 112 9.12 14.27 -18.00
N PRO A 113 10.22 13.68 -18.50
CA PRO A 113 11.49 14.40 -18.70
C PRO A 113 11.37 15.46 -19.80
N ALA A 114 12.32 16.39 -19.80
CA ALA A 114 12.46 17.35 -20.88
C ALA A 114 12.64 16.63 -22.22
N GLY A 115 11.98 17.13 -23.27
CA GLY A 115 11.98 16.50 -24.60
C GLY A 115 10.87 15.47 -24.85
N HIS A 116 10.16 15.04 -23.83
CA HIS A 116 8.94 14.23 -23.99
C HIS A 116 7.75 15.12 -24.32
N GLU A 117 6.79 14.65 -25.15
CA GLU A 117 5.57 15.41 -25.52
C GLU A 117 4.76 15.89 -24.30
N LYS A 118 4.85 15.17 -23.17
CA LYS A 118 4.20 15.47 -21.89
C LYS A 118 5.15 16.07 -20.87
N ALA A 119 6.27 16.68 -21.29
CA ALA A 119 7.27 17.21 -20.40
C ALA A 119 6.66 18.09 -19.28
N GLY A 120 7.11 17.88 -18.06
CA GLY A 120 6.65 18.61 -16.89
C GLY A 120 5.33 18.11 -16.26
N ILE A 121 4.57 17.27 -16.96
CA ILE A 121 3.37 16.64 -16.40
C ILE A 121 3.79 15.54 -15.43
N SER A 122 3.07 15.39 -14.32
CA SER A 122 3.28 14.31 -13.35
C SER A 122 3.10 12.94 -14.00
N LEU A 123 4.04 12.02 -13.73
CA LEU A 123 3.98 10.64 -14.24
C LEU A 123 2.73 9.90 -13.73
N PHE A 124 2.36 10.12 -12.47
CA PHE A 124 1.17 9.55 -11.83
C PHE A 124 0.83 10.32 -10.56
N LYS A 125 -0.39 10.07 -10.07
CA LYS A 125 -0.89 10.65 -8.83
C LYS A 125 -1.08 9.58 -7.78
N ARG A 126 -0.97 9.98 -6.51
CA ARG A 126 -1.26 9.18 -5.33
C ARG A 126 -2.43 9.77 -4.58
N ARG A 127 -3.07 8.97 -3.73
CA ARG A 127 -4.11 9.43 -2.81
C ARG A 127 -4.02 8.61 -1.54
N PHE A 128 -4.07 9.28 -0.41
CA PHE A 128 -4.26 8.67 0.90
C PHE A 128 -5.73 8.81 1.31
N ILE A 129 -6.33 7.69 1.69
CA ILE A 129 -7.71 7.65 2.18
C ILE A 129 -7.64 7.06 3.59
N PRO A 130 -7.75 7.89 4.64
CA PRO A 130 -7.79 7.39 6.00
C PRO A 130 -9.09 6.60 6.19
N ALA A 131 -9.01 5.48 6.91
CA ALA A 131 -10.14 4.67 7.32
C ALA A 131 -10.00 4.40 8.83
N ARG A 132 -11.06 4.60 9.57
CA ARG A 132 -11.14 4.37 11.01
C ARG A 132 -12.25 3.37 11.31
N LEU A 133 -12.20 2.75 12.49
CA LEU A 133 -13.22 1.82 12.93
C LEU A 133 -14.64 2.39 12.77
N LYS A 134 -14.86 3.64 13.16
CA LYS A 134 -16.14 4.34 13.04
C LYS A 134 -16.67 4.51 11.60
N ASP A 135 -15.78 4.37 10.61
CA ASP A 135 -16.14 4.48 9.18
C ASP A 135 -16.73 3.15 8.66
N ASN A 136 -16.67 2.08 9.48
CA ASN A 136 -17.28 0.79 9.20
C ASN A 136 -18.44 0.53 10.19
N PRO A 137 -19.70 0.82 9.80
CA PRO A 137 -20.83 0.72 10.71
C PRO A 137 -21.03 -0.70 11.27
N TYR A 138 -20.74 -1.73 10.49
CA TYR A 138 -20.89 -3.12 10.94
C TYR A 138 -19.94 -3.49 12.09
N LEU A 139 -18.71 -2.96 12.08
CA LEU A 139 -17.76 -3.21 13.17
C LEU A 139 -17.99 -2.26 14.36
N ALA A 140 -18.43 -1.03 14.09
CA ALA A 140 -18.72 -0.06 15.14
C ALA A 140 -19.94 -0.46 15.97
N GLU A 141 -20.99 -1.02 15.34
CA GLU A 141 -22.20 -1.47 16.01
C GLU A 141 -22.00 -2.75 16.84
N ALA A 142 -21.09 -3.63 16.42
CA ALA A 142 -20.83 -4.88 17.12
C ALA A 142 -20.19 -4.68 18.52
N GLY A 143 -19.48 -3.58 18.75
CA GLY A 143 -18.88 -3.22 20.05
C GLY A 143 -17.71 -4.10 20.50
N ASP A 144 -17.74 -5.39 20.22
CA ASP A 144 -16.72 -6.35 20.67
C ASP A 144 -15.32 -6.06 20.10
N TYR A 145 -15.27 -5.64 18.83
CA TYR A 145 -14.01 -5.33 18.17
C TYR A 145 -13.35 -4.08 18.73
N GLU A 146 -14.13 -3.04 19.03
CA GLU A 146 -13.63 -1.84 19.69
C GLU A 146 -13.10 -2.16 21.09
N ALA A 147 -13.83 -2.95 21.89
CA ALA A 147 -13.39 -3.37 23.22
C ALA A 147 -12.07 -4.16 23.16
N MET A 148 -11.93 -5.04 22.15
CA MET A 148 -10.67 -5.76 21.93
C MET A 148 -9.51 -4.79 21.62
N LEU A 149 -9.71 -3.83 20.73
CA LEU A 149 -8.67 -2.84 20.40
C LEU A 149 -8.31 -1.96 21.60
N LEU A 150 -9.30 -1.57 22.41
CA LEU A 150 -9.06 -0.78 23.63
C LEU A 150 -8.27 -1.55 24.70
N SER A 151 -8.34 -2.88 24.70
CA SER A 151 -7.56 -3.74 25.61
C SER A 151 -6.07 -3.87 25.26
N LEU A 152 -5.70 -3.44 24.03
CA LEU A 152 -4.31 -3.52 23.56
C LEU A 152 -3.40 -2.51 24.29
N PRO A 153 -2.08 -2.77 24.34
CA PRO A 153 -1.11 -1.78 24.78
C PRO A 153 -1.26 -0.46 24.01
N GLU A 154 -0.98 0.66 24.69
CA GLU A 154 -1.20 2.01 24.13
C GLU A 154 -0.66 2.19 22.70
N GLN A 155 0.56 1.72 22.45
CA GLN A 155 1.17 1.85 21.12
C GLN A 155 0.38 1.10 20.04
N GLN A 156 -0.03 -0.14 20.31
CA GLN A 156 -0.82 -0.93 19.36
C GLN A 156 -2.21 -0.34 19.17
N ARG A 157 -2.81 0.18 20.23
CA ARG A 157 -4.10 0.88 20.15
C ARG A 157 -4.00 2.12 19.25
N ARG A 158 -2.98 2.94 19.43
CA ARG A 158 -2.73 4.10 18.54
C ARG A 158 -2.55 3.69 17.08
N GLN A 159 -1.88 2.57 16.83
CA GLN A 159 -1.71 2.04 15.48
C GLN A 159 -3.03 1.58 14.85
N LEU A 160 -3.77 0.75 15.57
CA LEU A 160 -4.89 -0.01 14.99
C LEU A 160 -6.24 0.71 15.14
N LEU A 161 -6.47 1.41 16.27
CA LEU A 161 -7.71 2.13 16.51
C LEU A 161 -7.66 3.56 15.97
N ASP A 162 -6.56 4.28 16.26
CA ASP A 162 -6.45 5.70 15.92
C ASP A 162 -5.87 5.91 14.51
N GLY A 163 -5.15 4.92 13.98
CA GLY A 163 -4.46 5.04 12.71
C GLY A 163 -3.35 6.11 12.76
N ASP A 164 -2.65 6.21 13.89
CA ASP A 164 -1.65 7.22 14.15
C ASP A 164 -0.33 6.89 13.46
N TRP A 165 0.05 7.72 12.50
CA TRP A 165 1.29 7.60 11.74
C TRP A 165 2.49 8.28 12.40
N ASP A 166 2.30 8.98 13.52
CA ASP A 166 3.38 9.69 14.24
C ASP A 166 3.90 8.90 15.46
N ILE A 167 3.56 7.62 15.54
CA ILE A 167 4.11 6.72 16.55
C ILE A 167 5.61 6.58 16.35
N LYS A 168 6.37 6.75 17.45
CA LYS A 168 7.82 6.53 17.40
C LYS A 168 8.10 5.03 17.31
N GLU A 169 8.81 4.61 16.27
CA GLU A 169 9.43 3.29 16.23
C GLU A 169 10.49 3.22 17.31
N GLY A 170 10.30 2.42 18.33
CA GLY A 170 11.29 2.32 19.40
C GLY A 170 10.88 1.55 20.64
N ALA A 171 9.63 1.17 20.76
CA ALA A 171 9.24 0.16 21.74
C ALA A 171 9.11 -1.18 21.00
N ALA A 172 10.28 -1.76 20.71
CA ALA A 172 10.38 -3.08 20.10
C ALA A 172 9.74 -4.16 20.96
N PHE A 173 9.21 -5.12 20.30
CA PHE A 173 8.93 -6.45 20.82
C PHE A 173 10.25 -7.17 21.11
#